data_ca10541ee8c5f801835633ecf944089d
#
_entry.id   ca10541ee8c5f801835633ecf944089d
#
_cell.length_a   1.000
_cell.length_b   1.000
_cell.length_c   1.000
_cell.angle_alpha   90.00
_cell.angle_beta   90.00
_cell.angle_gamma   90.00
#
_symmetry.space_group_name_H-M   'P 1'
#
loop_
_entity.id
_entity.type
_entity.pdbx_description
1 polymer ?
#
loop_
_entity_poly.entity_id
_entity_poly.type
_entity_poly.pdbx_seq_one_letter_code
_entity_poly.pdbx_strand_id
1 'polypeptide(L)'
;MKQGIQNQPISEVKWVHRDTLKANNYNPNKVAPMELKLLIESILTCGWTTPIVIRSDNEIVDGFHRWTISSDKRIYEKLEGMVPVVVMDDSMKMSEQISATITHNRARGSHYVMKMANIVRDLKDNHSQDDEWIKKHLGMEQEEIDRLYDNSNSTQTKSEDNFNEGWIGDFSK
;
A
#
# COMPACT_ATOMS: atom_id res chain seq x y z
N MET A 1 1.12 15.93 19.43
CA MET A 1 0.51 16.02 18.08
C MET A 1 0.71 17.43 17.55
N LYS A 2 1.31 17.57 16.39
CA LYS A 2 1.40 18.87 15.71
C LYS A 2 -0.01 19.32 15.33
N GLN A 3 -0.45 20.46 15.84
CA GLN A 3 -1.76 21.03 15.52
C GLN A 3 -1.59 22.12 14.44
N GLY A 4 -2.51 22.15 13.46
CA GLY A 4 -2.56 23.14 12.40
C GLY A 4 -2.19 22.61 11.02
N ILE A 5 -2.64 23.32 9.99
CA ILE A 5 -2.47 22.96 8.59
C ILE A 5 -0.99 22.86 8.19
N GLN A 6 -0.15 23.77 8.69
CA GLN A 6 1.28 23.86 8.37
C GLN A 6 2.08 22.65 8.89
N ASN A 7 1.52 21.90 9.83
CA ASN A 7 2.16 20.72 10.43
C ASN A 7 1.67 19.39 9.81
N GLN A 8 0.86 19.46 8.76
CA GLN A 8 0.43 18.26 8.05
C GLN A 8 1.51 17.84 7.04
N PRO A 9 1.80 16.54 6.87
CA PRO A 9 2.80 16.07 5.90
C PRO A 9 2.58 16.61 4.49
N ILE A 10 1.33 16.74 4.07
CA ILE A 10 0.95 17.26 2.74
C ILE A 10 1.35 18.73 2.52
N SER A 11 1.60 19.49 3.58
CA SER A 11 2.05 20.89 3.48
C SER A 11 3.51 21.02 3.02
N GLU A 12 4.28 19.90 3.07
CA GLU A 12 5.68 19.85 2.68
C GLU A 12 5.92 18.78 1.61
N VAL A 13 5.34 18.95 0.42
CA VAL A 13 5.62 18.08 -0.72
C VAL A 13 7.03 18.35 -1.24
N LYS A 14 7.83 17.30 -1.37
CA LYS A 14 9.19 17.34 -1.91
C LYS A 14 9.28 16.51 -3.19
N TRP A 15 10.13 16.92 -4.13
CA TRP A 15 10.47 16.11 -5.29
C TRP A 15 11.79 15.38 -5.01
N VAL A 16 11.79 14.06 -5.19
CA VAL A 16 12.97 13.21 -5.00
C VAL A 16 13.13 12.28 -6.20
N HIS A 17 14.36 11.85 -6.47
CA HIS A 17 14.59 10.88 -7.54
C HIS A 17 13.98 9.53 -7.16
N ARG A 18 13.22 8.91 -8.06
CA ARG A 18 12.50 7.65 -7.82
C ARG A 18 13.36 6.51 -7.28
N ASP A 19 14.64 6.47 -7.70
CA ASP A 19 15.55 5.40 -7.33
C ASP A 19 16.09 5.53 -5.89
N THR A 20 15.83 6.65 -5.23
CA THR A 20 16.11 6.80 -3.80
C THR A 20 15.06 6.14 -2.91
N LEU A 21 13.90 5.79 -3.48
CA LEU A 21 12.80 5.20 -2.75
C LEU A 21 12.93 3.68 -2.66
N LYS A 22 12.45 3.11 -1.56
CA LYS A 22 12.49 1.67 -1.27
C LYS A 22 11.08 1.11 -1.19
N ALA A 23 10.85 -0.02 -1.85
CA ALA A 23 9.61 -0.77 -1.69
C ALA A 23 9.51 -1.33 -0.27
N ASN A 24 8.32 -1.27 0.33
CA ASN A 24 8.06 -1.99 1.57
C ASN A 24 7.65 -3.44 1.31
N ASN A 25 7.87 -4.30 2.29
CA ASN A 25 7.48 -5.71 2.23
C ASN A 25 6.00 -5.93 2.63
N TYR A 26 5.32 -4.89 3.10
CA TYR A 26 3.97 -4.93 3.67
C TYR A 26 2.87 -4.53 2.69
N ASN A 27 3.20 -4.19 1.43
CA ASN A 27 2.19 -3.77 0.47
C ASN A 27 1.37 -4.98 -0.04
N PRO A 28 0.11 -5.17 0.40
CA PRO A 28 -0.72 -6.30 0.01
C PRO A 28 -1.35 -6.13 -1.37
N ASN A 29 -1.30 -4.92 -1.96
CA ASN A 29 -2.03 -4.63 -3.18
C ASN A 29 -1.30 -5.13 -4.42
N LYS A 30 -2.03 -5.91 -5.24
CA LYS A 30 -1.67 -6.18 -6.64
C LYS A 30 -2.65 -5.41 -7.52
N VAL A 31 -2.14 -4.64 -8.46
CA VAL A 31 -2.95 -3.91 -9.44
C VAL A 31 -2.85 -4.61 -10.78
N ALA A 32 -3.98 -4.76 -11.45
CA ALA A 32 -4.02 -5.34 -12.78
C ALA A 32 -3.25 -4.46 -13.79
N PRO A 33 -2.60 -5.06 -14.80
CA PRO A 33 -1.84 -4.31 -15.80
C PRO A 33 -2.64 -3.20 -16.51
N MET A 34 -3.95 -3.41 -16.68
CA MET A 34 -4.85 -2.41 -17.27
C MET A 34 -4.98 -1.17 -16.39
N GLU A 35 -5.10 -1.34 -15.08
CA GLU A 35 -5.20 -0.23 -14.13
C GLU A 35 -3.90 0.58 -14.07
N LEU A 36 -2.74 -0.08 -14.18
CA LEU A 36 -1.45 0.62 -14.30
C LEU A 36 -1.39 1.47 -15.56
N LYS A 37 -1.90 0.99 -16.72
CA LYS A 37 -1.97 1.77 -17.94
C LYS A 37 -2.86 3.01 -17.78
N LEU A 38 -4.04 2.86 -17.16
CA LEU A 38 -4.92 4.00 -16.89
C LEU A 38 -4.26 5.03 -15.96
N LEU A 39 -3.51 4.57 -14.97
CA LEU A 39 -2.78 5.45 -14.07
C LEU A 39 -1.65 6.22 -14.80
N ILE A 40 -0.93 5.56 -15.72
CA ILE A 40 0.06 6.21 -16.58
C ILE A 40 -0.60 7.31 -17.41
N GLU A 41 -1.69 7.01 -18.14
CA GLU A 41 -2.39 7.98 -18.97
C GLU A 41 -2.94 9.15 -18.12
N SER A 42 -3.45 8.88 -16.93
CA SER A 42 -3.89 9.92 -16.00
C SER A 42 -2.75 10.88 -15.63
N ILE A 43 -1.57 10.36 -15.29
CA ILE A 43 -0.41 11.22 -14.95
C ILE A 43 0.10 11.99 -16.16
N LEU A 44 0.09 11.39 -17.35
CA LEU A 44 0.53 12.07 -18.56
C LEU A 44 -0.42 13.21 -18.95
N THR A 45 -1.72 13.05 -18.72
CA THR A 45 -2.77 14.01 -19.09
C THR A 45 -2.97 15.09 -18.04
N CYS A 46 -3.16 14.68 -16.78
CA CYS A 46 -3.54 15.60 -15.68
C CYS A 46 -2.35 16.03 -14.83
N GLY A 47 -1.18 15.43 -15.03
CA GLY A 47 -0.03 15.60 -14.15
C GLY A 47 -0.11 14.77 -12.88
N TRP A 48 0.88 14.92 -12.03
CA TRP A 48 0.98 14.19 -10.76
C TRP A 48 0.19 14.93 -9.66
N THR A 49 -0.96 14.43 -9.30
CA THR A 49 -1.91 15.10 -8.38
C THR A 49 -1.84 14.61 -6.93
N THR A 50 -1.25 13.43 -6.68
CA THR A 50 -1.23 12.83 -5.34
C THR A 50 0.19 12.34 -5.01
N PRO A 51 0.88 12.90 -4.00
CA PRO A 51 2.24 12.51 -3.67
C PRO A 51 2.32 11.06 -3.15
N ILE A 52 3.53 10.48 -3.24
CA ILE A 52 3.88 9.22 -2.61
C ILE A 52 4.13 9.49 -1.13
N VAL A 53 3.62 8.66 -0.24
CA VAL A 53 3.86 8.77 1.20
C VAL A 53 5.04 7.88 1.55
N ILE A 54 6.06 8.46 2.19
CA ILE A 54 7.29 7.76 2.57
C ILE A 54 7.62 7.98 4.05
N ARG A 55 8.46 7.14 4.58
CA ARG A 55 9.14 7.35 5.87
C ARG A 55 10.43 8.14 5.66
N SER A 56 11.07 8.56 6.76
CA SER A 56 12.35 9.28 6.71
C SER A 56 13.50 8.48 6.11
N ASP A 57 13.42 7.14 6.15
CA ASP A 57 14.39 6.23 5.52
C ASP A 57 14.11 5.94 4.04
N ASN A 58 13.17 6.70 3.43
CA ASN A 58 12.70 6.59 2.05
C ASN A 58 11.89 5.31 1.74
N GLU A 59 11.43 4.58 2.73
CA GLU A 59 10.54 3.44 2.51
C GLU A 59 9.13 3.92 2.17
N ILE A 60 8.53 3.34 1.14
CA ILE A 60 7.20 3.71 0.64
C ILE A 60 6.13 3.14 1.58
N VAL A 61 5.29 4.02 2.12
CA VAL A 61 4.11 3.68 2.93
C VAL A 61 2.85 3.57 2.04
N ASP A 62 2.64 4.56 1.16
CA ASP A 62 1.54 4.56 0.19
C ASP A 62 2.01 5.13 -1.15
N GLY A 63 1.39 4.70 -2.24
CA GLY A 63 1.71 5.15 -3.59
C GLY A 63 2.66 4.23 -4.34
N PHE A 64 2.80 2.96 -3.93
CA PHE A 64 3.65 1.96 -4.59
C PHE A 64 3.39 1.86 -6.09
N HIS A 65 2.12 1.87 -6.54
CA HIS A 65 1.79 1.81 -7.95
C HIS A 65 2.22 3.06 -8.71
N ARG A 66 2.10 4.24 -8.10
CA ARG A 66 2.61 5.51 -8.66
C ARG A 66 4.13 5.49 -8.80
N TRP A 67 4.81 4.98 -7.80
CA TRP A 67 6.26 4.74 -7.88
C TRP A 67 6.60 3.73 -8.96
N THR A 68 5.86 2.61 -9.08
CA THR A 68 6.09 1.60 -10.10
C THR A 68 5.99 2.19 -11.50
N ILE A 69 4.89 2.89 -11.82
CA ILE A 69 4.69 3.47 -13.15
C ILE A 69 5.60 4.66 -13.45
N SER A 70 6.25 5.27 -12.46
CA SER A 70 7.22 6.34 -12.72
C SER A 70 8.47 5.85 -13.48
N SER A 71 8.64 4.53 -13.65
CA SER A 71 9.63 3.94 -14.56
C SER A 71 9.18 3.89 -16.02
N ASP A 72 7.89 4.16 -16.32
CA ASP A 72 7.46 4.30 -17.72
C ASP A 72 8.26 5.41 -18.39
N LYS A 73 8.83 5.11 -19.56
CA LYS A 73 9.75 6.01 -20.27
C LYS A 73 9.17 7.42 -20.45
N ARG A 74 7.89 7.53 -20.79
CA ARG A 74 7.21 8.81 -21.03
C ARG A 74 7.11 9.66 -19.75
N ILE A 75 6.82 9.03 -18.62
CA ILE A 75 6.76 9.70 -17.31
C ILE A 75 8.18 10.06 -16.85
N TYR A 76 9.11 9.11 -16.97
CA TYR A 76 10.50 9.30 -16.55
C TYR A 76 11.16 10.47 -17.27
N GLU A 77 11.06 10.52 -18.59
CA GLU A 77 11.62 11.61 -19.40
C GLU A 77 10.93 12.95 -19.10
N LYS A 78 9.59 12.95 -18.93
CA LYS A 78 8.81 14.17 -18.63
C LYS A 78 9.16 14.78 -17.27
N LEU A 79 9.48 13.95 -16.28
CA LEU A 79 9.72 14.35 -14.89
C LEU A 79 11.19 14.17 -14.45
N GLU A 80 12.09 13.83 -15.36
CA GLU A 80 13.52 13.63 -15.09
C GLU A 80 13.79 12.60 -13.98
N GLY A 81 12.92 11.54 -13.90
CA GLY A 81 12.96 10.54 -12.86
C GLY A 81 12.49 11.03 -11.49
N MET A 82 12.00 12.27 -11.36
CA MET A 82 11.55 12.84 -10.10
C MET A 82 10.10 12.44 -9.78
N VAL A 83 9.82 12.20 -8.51
CA VAL A 83 8.49 11.91 -7.99
C VAL A 83 8.17 12.77 -6.77
N PRO A 84 6.92 13.23 -6.60
CA PRO A 84 6.56 14.02 -5.43
C PRO A 84 6.32 13.10 -4.23
N VAL A 85 6.87 13.47 -3.09
CA VAL A 85 6.74 12.72 -1.84
C VAL A 85 6.29 13.61 -0.69
N VAL A 86 5.63 13.01 0.28
CA VAL A 86 5.44 13.54 1.63
C VAL A 86 6.06 12.58 2.63
N VAL A 87 6.72 13.11 3.64
CA VAL A 87 7.37 12.32 4.69
C VAL A 87 6.44 12.21 5.90
N MET A 88 6.15 10.99 6.33
CA MET A 88 5.38 10.77 7.57
C MET A 88 6.21 11.14 8.80
N ASP A 89 5.52 11.46 9.89
CA ASP A 89 6.15 11.71 11.19
C ASP A 89 6.73 10.40 11.75
N ASP A 90 8.04 10.38 12.01
CA ASP A 90 8.77 9.22 12.53
C ASP A 90 8.58 8.98 14.03
N SER A 91 7.82 9.82 14.73
CA SER A 91 7.50 9.63 16.15
C SER A 91 6.61 8.41 16.42
N MET A 92 6.06 7.79 15.35
CA MET A 92 5.18 6.62 15.42
C MET A 92 5.99 5.33 15.63
N LYS A 93 5.47 4.44 16.48
CA LYS A 93 6.01 3.08 16.63
C LYS A 93 5.89 2.28 15.31
N MET A 94 6.75 1.29 15.12
CA MET A 94 6.73 0.44 13.92
C MET A 94 5.35 -0.19 13.67
N SER A 95 4.68 -0.69 14.70
CA SER A 95 3.33 -1.23 14.60
C SER A 95 2.30 -0.21 14.09
N GLU A 96 2.40 1.04 14.53
CA GLU A 96 1.52 2.12 14.06
C GLU A 96 1.80 2.50 12.59
N GLN A 97 3.06 2.44 12.18
CA GLN A 97 3.46 2.67 10.79
C GLN A 97 2.96 1.56 9.85
N ILE A 98 3.07 0.29 10.27
CA ILE A 98 2.49 -0.86 9.56
C ILE A 98 0.98 -0.68 9.45
N SER A 99 0.32 -0.33 10.56
CA SER A 99 -1.11 -0.06 10.60
C SER A 99 -1.51 1.06 9.65
N ALA A 100 -0.78 2.18 9.63
CA ALA A 100 -1.04 3.29 8.71
C ALA A 100 -0.98 2.84 7.25
N THR A 101 0.05 2.07 6.87
CA THR A 101 0.19 1.51 5.51
C THR A 101 -1.02 0.66 5.13
N ILE A 102 -1.44 -0.23 6.03
CA ILE A 102 -2.56 -1.15 5.79
C ILE A 102 -3.87 -0.39 5.70
N THR A 103 -4.12 0.54 6.62
CA THR A 103 -5.35 1.34 6.67
C THR A 103 -5.48 2.21 5.42
N HIS A 104 -4.41 2.86 4.98
CA HIS A 104 -4.39 3.60 3.72
C HIS A 104 -4.73 2.72 2.51
N ASN A 105 -4.19 1.52 2.48
CA ASN A 105 -4.44 0.57 1.39
C ASN A 105 -5.83 -0.04 1.49
N ARG A 106 -6.29 -0.41 2.69
CA ARG A 106 -7.59 -1.05 2.93
C ARG A 106 -8.78 -0.16 2.57
N ALA A 107 -8.65 1.13 2.75
CA ALA A 107 -9.67 2.10 2.36
C ALA A 107 -9.90 2.20 0.84
N ARG A 108 -9.02 1.60 0.02
CA ARG A 108 -9.01 1.77 -1.45
C ARG A 108 -9.32 0.50 -2.25
N GLY A 109 -9.57 -0.66 -1.62
CA GLY A 109 -9.91 -1.86 -2.40
C GLY A 109 -9.63 -3.20 -1.73
N SER A 110 -9.78 -4.28 -2.51
CA SER A 110 -9.60 -5.66 -2.06
C SER A 110 -8.14 -6.02 -1.81
N HIS A 111 -7.88 -6.80 -0.76
CA HIS A 111 -6.54 -7.21 -0.34
C HIS A 111 -6.29 -8.69 -0.62
N TYR A 112 -5.03 -9.01 -0.87
CA TYR A 112 -4.60 -10.40 -0.99
C TYR A 112 -4.54 -11.04 0.41
N VAL A 113 -5.44 -12.01 0.67
CA VAL A 113 -5.66 -12.65 1.99
C VAL A 113 -4.37 -13.16 2.62
N MET A 114 -3.48 -13.80 1.85
CA MET A 114 -2.21 -14.34 2.35
C MET A 114 -1.26 -13.27 2.90
N LYS A 115 -1.19 -12.11 2.24
CA LYS A 115 -0.37 -11.01 2.74
C LYS A 115 -0.95 -10.38 4.00
N MET A 116 -2.28 -10.28 4.10
CA MET A 116 -2.95 -9.82 5.31
C MET A 116 -2.73 -10.78 6.48
N ALA A 117 -2.77 -12.09 6.24
CA ALA A 117 -2.45 -13.10 7.26
C ALA A 117 -1.02 -12.94 7.81
N ASN A 118 -0.03 -12.73 6.92
CA ASN A 118 1.36 -12.49 7.35
C ASN A 118 1.50 -11.20 8.17
N ILE A 119 0.76 -10.15 7.83
CA ILE A 119 0.78 -8.89 8.56
C ILE A 119 0.16 -9.03 9.96
N VAL A 120 -1.00 -9.70 10.07
CA VAL A 120 -1.65 -9.96 11.36
C VAL A 120 -0.71 -10.76 12.26
N ARG A 121 -0.05 -11.78 11.71
CA ARG A 121 0.94 -12.56 12.44
C ARG A 121 2.12 -11.70 12.90
N ASP A 122 2.72 -10.91 12.01
CA ASP A 122 3.86 -10.05 12.32
C ASP A 122 3.53 -9.06 13.45
N LEU A 123 2.34 -8.47 13.41
CA LEU A 123 1.86 -7.57 14.46
C LEU A 123 1.70 -8.28 15.81
N LYS A 124 1.19 -9.51 15.83
CA LYS A 124 1.01 -10.28 17.07
C LYS A 124 2.34 -10.83 17.59
N ASP A 125 3.11 -11.48 16.74
CA ASP A 125 4.28 -12.27 17.15
C ASP A 125 5.53 -11.39 17.35
N ASN A 126 5.77 -10.44 16.47
CA ASN A 126 6.98 -9.62 16.48
C ASN A 126 6.79 -8.23 17.09
N HIS A 127 5.57 -7.69 17.06
CA HIS A 127 5.26 -6.37 17.59
C HIS A 127 4.39 -6.39 18.85
N SER A 128 4.06 -7.59 19.36
CA SER A 128 3.30 -7.79 20.61
C SER A 128 1.98 -7.00 20.66
N GLN A 129 1.30 -6.88 19.51
CA GLN A 129 -0.01 -6.25 19.45
C GLN A 129 -1.11 -7.27 19.72
N ASP A 130 -2.07 -6.90 20.59
CA ASP A 130 -3.24 -7.72 20.87
C ASP A 130 -4.36 -7.52 19.84
N ASP A 131 -5.40 -8.35 19.96
CA ASP A 131 -6.54 -8.29 19.05
C ASP A 131 -7.30 -6.97 19.15
N GLU A 132 -7.37 -6.40 20.36
CA GLU A 132 -8.03 -5.11 20.57
C GLU A 132 -7.26 -3.97 19.86
N TRP A 133 -5.94 -4.02 19.88
CA TRP A 133 -5.12 -3.10 19.13
C TRP A 133 -5.35 -3.25 17.62
N ILE A 134 -5.39 -4.50 17.12
CA ILE A 134 -5.62 -4.80 15.68
C ILE A 134 -7.01 -4.34 15.25
N LYS A 135 -8.06 -4.62 16.03
CA LYS A 135 -9.42 -4.13 15.79
C LYS A 135 -9.46 -2.61 15.65
N LYS A 136 -8.86 -1.93 16.63
CA LYS A 136 -8.87 -0.46 16.70
C LYS A 136 -8.11 0.19 15.54
N HIS A 137 -6.95 -0.35 15.16
CA HIS A 137 -6.04 0.30 14.22
C HIS A 137 -6.19 -0.19 12.78
N LEU A 138 -6.65 -1.43 12.57
CA LEU A 138 -6.87 -1.99 11.24
C LEU A 138 -8.35 -2.09 10.85
N GLY A 139 -9.26 -1.84 11.80
CA GLY A 139 -10.70 -1.95 11.57
C GLY A 139 -11.15 -3.37 11.22
N MET A 140 -10.49 -4.39 11.81
CA MET A 140 -10.82 -5.79 11.63
C MET A 140 -11.78 -6.27 12.71
N GLU A 141 -12.69 -7.18 12.35
CA GLU A 141 -13.52 -7.91 13.32
C GLU A 141 -12.76 -9.11 13.89
N GLN A 142 -13.16 -9.61 15.08
CA GLN A 142 -12.49 -10.73 15.74
C GLN A 142 -12.38 -11.95 14.84
N GLU A 143 -13.49 -12.34 14.18
CA GLU A 143 -13.53 -13.48 13.28
C GLU A 143 -12.56 -13.35 12.10
N GLU A 144 -12.35 -12.13 11.61
CA GLU A 144 -11.39 -11.85 10.54
C GLU A 144 -9.96 -12.04 11.04
N ILE A 145 -9.64 -11.55 12.24
CA ILE A 145 -8.33 -11.69 12.88
C ILE A 145 -8.01 -13.17 13.09
N ASP A 146 -8.95 -13.92 13.69
CA ASP A 146 -8.78 -15.35 13.99
C ASP A 146 -8.55 -16.14 12.69
N ARG A 147 -9.38 -15.90 11.67
CA ARG A 147 -9.24 -16.55 10.37
C ARG A 147 -7.91 -16.23 9.69
N LEU A 148 -7.44 -15.00 9.74
CA LEU A 148 -6.17 -14.60 9.13
C LEU A 148 -4.97 -15.17 9.89
N TYR A 149 -5.03 -15.19 11.22
CA TYR A 149 -3.99 -15.76 12.06
C TYR A 149 -3.89 -17.28 11.90
N ASP A 150 -5.02 -18.00 11.87
CA ASP A 150 -5.08 -19.45 11.67
C ASP A 150 -4.66 -19.89 10.26
N ASN A 151 -5.14 -19.16 9.21
CA ASN A 151 -4.75 -19.45 7.84
C ASN A 151 -3.24 -19.29 7.61
N SER A 152 -2.57 -18.49 8.42
CA SER A 152 -1.13 -18.38 8.38
C SER A 152 -0.42 -19.66 8.85
N ASN A 153 -1.07 -20.48 9.67
CA ASN A 153 -0.53 -21.77 10.16
C ASN A 153 -0.78 -22.93 9.18
N SER A 154 -1.73 -22.80 8.24
CA SER A 154 -2.14 -23.88 7.34
C SER A 154 -1.45 -23.91 5.99
N THR A 155 -0.45 -23.06 5.71
CA THR A 155 0.14 -22.95 4.38
C THR A 155 1.48 -23.63 4.23
N GLN A 156 1.45 -24.94 4.14
CA GLN A 156 2.34 -25.71 3.28
C GLN A 156 1.55 -26.65 2.37
N THR A 157 0.45 -26.23 1.78
CA THR A 157 -0.18 -27.02 0.71
C THR A 157 -0.83 -26.10 -0.33
N LYS A 158 -0.18 -26.05 -1.47
CA LYS A 158 -0.69 -25.86 -2.84
C LYS A 158 -2.16 -25.42 -2.97
N SER A 159 -2.38 -24.19 -3.43
CA SER A 159 -3.25 -23.86 -4.55
C SER A 159 -3.05 -22.40 -4.94
N GLU A 160 -2.01 -22.15 -5.70
CA GLU A 160 -2.02 -21.12 -6.72
C GLU A 160 -3.06 -21.57 -7.74
N ASP A 161 -3.80 -20.62 -8.29
CA ASP A 161 -4.78 -20.78 -9.35
C ASP A 161 -6.12 -21.37 -8.94
N ASN A 162 -7.13 -20.47 -8.76
CA ASN A 162 -8.49 -20.68 -9.29
C ASN A 162 -9.53 -19.67 -8.76
N PHE A 163 -9.17 -18.40 -8.49
CA PHE A 163 -10.17 -17.39 -8.13
C PHE A 163 -10.30 -16.23 -9.14
N ASN A 164 -9.69 -16.35 -10.32
CA ASN A 164 -9.76 -15.33 -11.38
C ASN A 164 -10.50 -15.78 -12.65
N GLU A 165 -11.25 -16.87 -12.61
CA GLU A 165 -12.15 -17.29 -13.71
C GLU A 165 -13.61 -17.12 -13.29
N GLY A 166 -14.01 -15.91 -13.00
CA GLY A 166 -15.38 -15.58 -12.73
C GLY A 166 -15.78 -14.27 -13.39
N TRP A 167 -16.45 -14.39 -14.52
CA TRP A 167 -17.11 -13.34 -15.26
C TRP A 167 -16.35 -12.72 -16.44
N ILE A 168 -16.22 -13.49 -17.51
CA ILE A 168 -16.19 -12.93 -18.86
C ILE A 168 -17.65 -12.95 -19.36
N GLY A 169 -18.30 -11.79 -19.35
CA GLY A 169 -19.59 -11.64 -20.00
C GLY A 169 -19.45 -11.85 -21.50
N ASP A 170 -20.20 -12.80 -22.03
CA ASP A 170 -20.32 -13.05 -23.47
C ASP A 170 -21.01 -11.85 -24.14
N PHE A 171 -20.27 -11.03 -24.84
CA PHE A 171 -20.79 -9.93 -25.67
C PHE A 171 -20.88 -10.34 -27.14
N SER A 172 -21.40 -11.51 -27.42
CA SER A 172 -21.81 -11.90 -28.77
C SER A 172 -23.33 -11.87 -28.89
N LYS A 173 -23.90 -10.64 -29.11
CA LYS A 173 -25.12 -10.41 -29.92
C LYS A 173 -25.28 -8.92 -30.20
#